data_9e880a15c8fae828c104420bc97d9fe3
#
_entry.id   9e880a15c8fae828c104420bc97d9fe3
#
_cell.length_a   1.000
_cell.length_b   1.000
_cell.length_c   1.000
_cell.angle_alpha   90.00
_cell.angle_beta   90.00
_cell.angle_gamma   90.00
#
_symmetry.space_group_name_H-M   'P 1'
#
loop_
_entity.id
_entity.type
_entity.pdbx_description
1 polymer ?
#
loop_
_entity_poly.entity_id
_entity_poly.type
_entity_poly.pdbx_seq_one_letter_code
_entity_poly.pdbx_strand_id
1 'polypeptide(L)'
;MIDIKPKNILQQPIYLLTKATPCPYLKGRVEKRIATELTHNNKIYNELALNGFRRVENWMYRPICDNCSSCKSYRVEIKNFKFTKSLKRVAKNLNFLNYKIVKNSATLEHFQLFQKYQQNRHSGGSMSEMDEDEFTSMIETSPIQTSLMEFRDTNKKLIGVVLLDISDNDLSAVYSFFDPTLDKLGVGNFMITQCVLFGQQNNYNYLYLGYYVKEITSMSYKKRFKPGQILENNDWVNI
;
A
#
# COMPACT_ATOMS: atom_id res chain seq x y z
N MET A 1 11.55 -18.78 -46.76
CA MET A 1 11.91 -18.06 -45.54
C MET A 1 10.88 -18.40 -44.49
N ILE A 2 11.27 -19.11 -43.45
CA ILE A 2 10.38 -19.47 -42.33
C ILE A 2 10.44 -18.28 -41.36
N ASP A 3 9.33 -17.59 -41.22
CA ASP A 3 9.17 -16.45 -40.32
C ASP A 3 9.06 -16.96 -38.90
N ILE A 4 10.18 -17.04 -38.20
CA ILE A 4 10.24 -17.44 -36.79
C ILE A 4 9.89 -16.20 -35.98
N LYS A 5 8.58 -16.02 -35.71
CA LYS A 5 8.16 -15.05 -34.68
C LYS A 5 8.83 -15.45 -33.36
N PRO A 6 9.54 -14.52 -32.71
CA PRO A 6 10.13 -14.83 -31.42
C PRO A 6 8.99 -15.23 -30.46
N LYS A 7 9.03 -16.44 -29.92
CA LYS A 7 8.20 -16.83 -28.79
C LYS A 7 8.47 -15.81 -27.69
N ASN A 8 7.43 -15.18 -27.16
CA ASN A 8 7.54 -14.39 -25.92
C ASN A 8 8.15 -15.29 -24.83
N ILE A 9 9.46 -15.22 -24.70
CA ILE A 9 10.14 -15.79 -23.55
C ILE A 9 9.72 -14.89 -22.39
N LEU A 10 8.79 -15.36 -21.56
CA LEU A 10 8.50 -14.74 -20.28
C LEU A 10 9.83 -14.70 -19.54
N GLN A 11 10.48 -13.54 -19.52
CA GLN A 11 11.70 -13.35 -18.73
C GLN A 11 11.33 -13.65 -17.28
N GLN A 12 11.94 -14.70 -16.74
CA GLN A 12 11.78 -15.02 -15.32
C GLN A 12 12.35 -13.85 -14.51
N PRO A 13 11.67 -13.44 -13.43
CA PRO A 13 12.16 -12.34 -12.60
C PRO A 13 13.52 -12.69 -11.99
N ILE A 14 14.47 -11.78 -12.11
CA ILE A 14 15.76 -11.87 -11.45
C ILE A 14 15.59 -11.35 -10.02
N TYR A 15 15.93 -12.18 -9.04
CA TYR A 15 15.84 -11.83 -7.65
C TYR A 15 17.18 -11.35 -7.09
N LEU A 16 17.16 -10.23 -6.39
CA LEU A 16 18.30 -9.63 -5.70
C LEU A 16 18.08 -9.70 -4.19
N LEU A 17 19.16 -9.84 -3.45
CA LEU A 17 19.19 -9.78 -1.99
C LEU A 17 19.74 -8.42 -1.56
N THR A 18 19.04 -7.74 -0.64
CA THR A 18 19.56 -6.50 -0.06
C THR A 18 20.67 -6.79 0.95
N LYS A 19 21.53 -5.81 1.16
CA LYS A 19 22.41 -5.81 2.33
C LYS A 19 21.57 -5.84 3.61
N ALA A 20 22.14 -6.39 4.67
CA ALA A 20 21.55 -6.39 5.98
C ALA A 20 21.51 -4.95 6.56
N THR A 21 20.36 -4.50 7.05
CA THR A 21 20.17 -3.17 7.66
C THR A 21 19.42 -3.31 8.99
N PRO A 22 19.49 -2.32 9.90
CA PRO A 22 18.66 -2.34 11.10
C PRO A 22 17.17 -2.48 10.76
N CYS A 23 16.47 -3.34 11.50
CA CYS A 23 15.04 -3.56 11.29
C CYS A 23 14.24 -2.30 11.68
N PRO A 24 13.38 -1.76 10.79
CA PRO A 24 12.59 -0.57 11.09
C PRO A 24 11.46 -0.82 12.10
N TYR A 25 11.16 -2.08 12.42
CA TYR A 25 10.05 -2.46 13.27
C TYR A 25 10.49 -2.99 14.64
N LEU A 26 11.48 -3.85 14.68
CA LEU A 26 11.87 -4.57 15.90
C LEU A 26 13.29 -4.17 16.30
N LYS A 27 13.41 -3.48 17.45
CA LYS A 27 14.69 -3.00 17.96
C LYS A 27 15.68 -4.17 18.16
N GLY A 28 16.92 -3.95 17.74
CA GLY A 28 18.01 -4.92 17.86
C GLY A 28 17.96 -6.06 16.84
N ARG A 29 17.02 -6.03 15.90
CA ARG A 29 16.97 -6.99 14.79
C ARG A 29 17.51 -6.40 13.52
N VAL A 30 17.83 -7.29 12.58
CA VAL A 30 18.36 -6.94 11.26
C VAL A 30 17.35 -7.34 10.21
N GLU A 31 17.16 -6.48 9.22
CA GLU A 31 16.30 -6.71 8.06
C GLU A 31 17.14 -7.13 6.84
N LYS A 32 16.64 -8.14 6.13
CA LYS A 32 17.06 -8.49 4.76
C LYS A 32 15.81 -8.61 3.91
N ARG A 33 15.93 -8.25 2.63
CA ARG A 33 14.83 -8.35 1.67
C ARG A 33 15.31 -9.12 0.44
N ILE A 34 14.41 -9.89 -0.13
CA ILE A 34 14.49 -10.32 -1.52
C ILE A 34 13.69 -9.32 -2.34
N ALA A 35 14.25 -8.87 -3.46
CA ALA A 35 13.60 -7.91 -4.34
C ALA A 35 13.77 -8.31 -5.80
N THR A 36 12.85 -7.90 -6.63
CA THR A 36 12.92 -8.06 -8.09
C THR A 36 12.39 -6.81 -8.76
N GLU A 37 13.00 -6.41 -9.84
CA GLU A 37 12.47 -5.34 -10.68
C GLU A 37 11.23 -5.84 -11.42
N LEU A 38 10.19 -5.03 -11.41
CA LEU A 38 8.94 -5.32 -12.06
C LEU A 38 8.94 -4.69 -13.46
N THR A 39 8.84 -5.51 -14.46
CA THR A 39 8.54 -5.07 -15.83
C THR A 39 7.01 -4.89 -15.98
N HIS A 40 6.57 -4.16 -17.03
CA HIS A 40 5.15 -3.93 -17.33
C HIS A 40 4.38 -5.25 -17.57
N ASN A 41 4.11 -6.00 -16.50
CA ASN A 41 3.47 -7.30 -16.54
C ASN A 41 2.59 -7.52 -15.30
N ASN A 42 1.29 -7.29 -15.45
CA ASN A 42 0.31 -7.48 -14.37
C ASN A 42 0.29 -8.90 -13.82
N LYS A 43 0.54 -9.92 -14.65
CA LYS A 43 0.53 -11.30 -14.18
C LYS A 43 1.66 -11.56 -13.19
N ILE A 44 2.87 -11.07 -13.49
CA ILE A 44 4.02 -11.18 -12.57
C ILE A 44 3.73 -10.39 -11.28
N TYR A 45 3.19 -9.17 -11.40
CA TYR A 45 2.79 -8.38 -10.23
C TYR A 45 1.81 -9.15 -9.34
N ASN A 46 0.76 -9.73 -9.91
CA ASN A 46 -0.25 -10.46 -9.15
C ASN A 46 0.34 -11.69 -8.44
N GLU A 47 1.19 -12.46 -9.12
CA GLU A 47 1.89 -13.60 -8.55
C GLU A 47 2.79 -13.18 -7.38
N LEU A 48 3.55 -12.09 -7.53
CA LEU A 48 4.41 -11.56 -6.47
C LEU A 48 3.59 -11.04 -5.28
N ALA A 49 2.52 -10.28 -5.52
CA ALA A 49 1.64 -9.78 -4.47
C ALA A 49 0.98 -10.94 -3.68
N LEU A 50 0.54 -11.99 -4.38
CA LEU A 50 -0.02 -13.19 -3.77
C LEU A 50 1.01 -13.92 -2.90
N ASN A 51 2.29 -13.88 -3.27
CA ASN A 51 3.42 -14.42 -2.50
C ASN A 51 4.00 -13.44 -1.46
N GLY A 52 3.26 -12.39 -1.14
CA GLY A 52 3.58 -11.50 -0.03
C GLY A 52 4.58 -10.39 -0.35
N PHE A 53 4.92 -10.20 -1.61
CA PHE A 53 5.73 -9.06 -2.04
C PHE A 53 4.92 -7.77 -1.99
N ARG A 54 5.62 -6.66 -1.79
CA ARG A 54 5.10 -5.30 -1.78
C ARG A 54 5.85 -4.44 -2.78
N ARG A 55 5.15 -3.53 -3.46
CA ARG A 55 5.75 -2.63 -4.45
C ARG A 55 6.34 -1.36 -3.80
N VAL A 56 7.44 -0.91 -4.36
CA VAL A 56 7.99 0.43 -4.24
C VAL A 56 8.54 0.82 -5.62
N GLU A 57 8.02 1.86 -6.24
CA GLU A 57 8.37 2.27 -7.60
C GLU A 57 8.34 1.08 -8.60
N ASN A 58 9.46 0.78 -9.25
CA ASN A 58 9.58 -0.36 -10.17
C ASN A 58 9.93 -1.68 -9.47
N TRP A 59 10.05 -1.71 -8.15
CA TRP A 59 10.49 -2.88 -7.43
C TRP A 59 9.38 -3.55 -6.64
N MET A 60 9.42 -4.88 -6.60
CA MET A 60 8.67 -5.67 -5.63
C MET A 60 9.65 -6.31 -4.64
N TYR A 61 9.34 -6.25 -3.34
CA TYR A 61 10.20 -6.82 -2.32
C TYR A 61 9.42 -7.56 -1.23
N ARG A 62 10.09 -8.49 -0.57
CA ARG A 62 9.60 -9.20 0.61
C ARG A 62 10.71 -9.36 1.64
N PRO A 63 10.46 -9.15 2.95
CA PRO A 63 11.41 -9.47 4.00
C PRO A 63 11.72 -10.96 4.04
N ILE A 64 13.02 -11.31 4.20
CA ILE A 64 13.54 -12.67 4.34
C ILE A 64 14.60 -12.70 5.45
N CYS A 65 14.26 -12.12 6.60
CA CYS A 65 15.19 -11.95 7.72
C CYS A 65 15.57 -13.29 8.34
N ASP A 66 16.85 -13.44 8.69
CA ASP A 66 17.33 -14.61 9.42
C ASP A 66 16.62 -14.70 10.78
N ASN A 67 16.08 -15.86 11.13
CA ASN A 67 15.39 -16.14 12.40
C ASN A 67 14.22 -15.18 12.75
N CYS A 68 13.57 -14.58 11.74
CA CYS A 68 12.43 -13.70 11.95
C CYS A 68 11.41 -13.78 10.81
N SER A 69 10.15 -14.05 11.15
CA SER A 69 9.02 -14.08 10.23
C SER A 69 7.86 -13.18 10.69
N SER A 70 8.15 -12.14 11.47
CA SER A 70 7.11 -11.25 12.06
C SER A 70 6.38 -10.39 11.03
N CYS A 71 7.01 -10.06 9.88
CA CYS A 71 6.40 -9.26 8.83
C CYS A 71 5.46 -10.13 7.98
N LYS A 72 4.18 -10.17 8.34
CA LYS A 72 3.15 -10.89 7.57
C LYS A 72 2.48 -9.95 6.59
N SER A 73 2.41 -10.29 5.30
CA SER A 73 1.56 -9.53 4.37
C SER A 73 0.11 -9.60 4.83
N TYR A 74 -0.60 -8.46 4.73
CA TYR A 74 -2.00 -8.32 5.15
C TYR A 74 -2.88 -7.91 3.98
N ARG A 75 -4.04 -8.58 3.84
CA ARG A 75 -5.07 -8.17 2.88
C ARG A 75 -6.48 -8.26 3.49
N VAL A 76 -7.38 -7.49 2.93
CA VAL A 76 -8.82 -7.50 3.28
C VAL A 76 -9.57 -8.16 2.15
N GLU A 77 -10.46 -9.08 2.47
CA GLU A 77 -11.39 -9.67 1.51
C GLU A 77 -12.53 -8.67 1.23
N ILE A 78 -12.54 -8.08 0.06
CA ILE A 78 -13.43 -6.96 -0.30
C ILE A 78 -14.89 -7.40 -0.34
N LYS A 79 -15.20 -8.51 -1.00
CA LYS A 79 -16.57 -8.99 -1.23
C LYS A 79 -17.34 -9.20 0.08
N ASN A 80 -16.67 -9.74 1.08
CA ASN A 80 -17.27 -10.09 2.36
C ASN A 80 -17.02 -9.06 3.47
N PHE A 81 -16.45 -7.89 3.12
CA PHE A 81 -16.17 -6.83 4.08
C PHE A 81 -17.43 -6.35 4.79
N LYS A 82 -17.35 -6.23 6.11
CA LYS A 82 -18.42 -5.74 6.97
C LYS A 82 -17.96 -4.59 7.85
N PHE A 83 -18.76 -3.54 7.88
CA PHE A 83 -18.51 -2.42 8.77
C PHE A 83 -18.57 -2.83 10.23
N THR A 84 -17.51 -2.59 10.97
CA THR A 84 -17.55 -2.61 12.44
C THR A 84 -18.23 -1.35 12.98
N LYS A 85 -18.70 -1.39 14.25
CA LYS A 85 -19.29 -0.19 14.92
C LYS A 85 -18.33 1.01 14.87
N SER A 86 -17.02 0.75 15.06
CA SER A 86 -15.98 1.79 15.00
C SER A 86 -15.85 2.40 13.60
N LEU A 87 -15.79 1.60 12.54
CA LEU A 87 -15.71 2.11 11.16
C LEU A 87 -16.97 2.86 10.74
N LYS A 88 -18.18 2.42 11.17
CA LYS A 88 -19.42 3.16 10.95
C LYS A 88 -19.38 4.56 11.58
N ARG A 89 -18.84 4.67 12.81
CA ARG A 89 -18.67 5.96 13.48
C ARG A 89 -17.69 6.86 12.73
N VAL A 90 -16.56 6.32 12.31
CA VAL A 90 -15.56 7.06 11.50
C VAL A 90 -16.18 7.55 10.20
N ALA A 91 -16.89 6.71 9.46
CA ALA A 91 -17.57 7.09 8.22
C ALA A 91 -18.61 8.20 8.45
N LYS A 92 -19.34 8.16 9.56
CA LYS A 92 -20.32 9.22 9.91
C LYS A 92 -19.63 10.55 10.21
N ASN A 93 -18.52 10.53 10.95
CA ASN A 93 -17.80 11.74 11.34
C ASN A 93 -17.06 12.41 10.17
N LEU A 94 -16.76 11.67 9.12
CA LEU A 94 -16.00 12.11 7.95
C LEU A 94 -16.83 12.10 6.66
N ASN A 95 -18.17 12.14 6.78
CA ASN A 95 -19.10 12.15 5.65
C ASN A 95 -19.01 13.41 4.77
N PHE A 96 -18.33 14.45 5.25
CA PHE A 96 -18.04 15.66 4.48
C PHE A 96 -16.84 15.49 3.51
N LEU A 97 -16.09 14.39 3.62
CA LEU A 97 -15.01 14.07 2.69
C LEU A 97 -15.55 13.30 1.48
N ASN A 98 -15.20 13.78 0.31
CA ASN A 98 -15.42 13.10 -0.95
C ASN A 98 -14.10 12.64 -1.54
N TYR A 99 -14.11 11.54 -2.32
CA TYR A 99 -12.90 11.11 -3.03
C TYR A 99 -13.07 11.19 -4.54
N LYS A 100 -11.93 11.31 -5.21
CA LYS A 100 -11.79 11.12 -6.67
C LYS A 100 -10.62 10.19 -6.95
N ILE A 101 -10.76 9.36 -7.96
CA ILE A 101 -9.64 8.63 -8.56
C ILE A 101 -9.06 9.51 -9.66
N VAL A 102 -7.78 9.83 -9.52
CA VAL A 102 -7.03 10.64 -10.48
C VAL A 102 -5.76 9.90 -10.91
N LYS A 103 -5.17 10.35 -12.01
CA LYS A 103 -3.88 9.80 -12.47
C LYS A 103 -2.81 9.99 -11.38
N ASN A 104 -1.87 9.05 -11.29
CA ASN A 104 -0.71 9.11 -10.38
C ASN A 104 0.30 10.18 -10.83
N SER A 105 -0.10 11.43 -10.76
CA SER A 105 0.74 12.59 -11.05
C SER A 105 0.90 13.42 -9.79
N ALA A 106 2.16 13.67 -9.42
CA ALA A 106 2.50 14.47 -8.24
C ALA A 106 2.17 15.94 -8.47
N THR A 107 1.74 16.62 -7.42
CA THR A 107 1.53 18.06 -7.41
C THR A 107 2.18 18.68 -6.18
N LEU A 108 2.44 19.96 -6.20
CA LEU A 108 2.94 20.70 -5.03
C LEU A 108 1.99 20.56 -3.82
N GLU A 109 0.66 20.54 -4.04
CA GLU A 109 -0.32 20.34 -2.97
C GLU A 109 -0.17 18.96 -2.33
N HIS A 110 0.08 17.91 -3.13
CA HIS A 110 0.36 16.57 -2.63
C HIS A 110 1.64 16.55 -1.79
N PHE A 111 2.72 17.15 -2.29
CA PHE A 111 4.00 17.17 -1.60
C PHE A 111 3.92 17.91 -0.27
N GLN A 112 3.28 19.08 -0.23
CA GLN A 112 3.07 19.85 1.00
C GLN A 112 2.27 19.05 2.05
N LEU A 113 1.22 18.35 1.64
CA LEU A 113 0.44 17.49 2.53
C LEU A 113 1.29 16.30 3.02
N PHE A 114 2.08 15.70 2.15
CA PHE A 114 2.99 14.61 2.49
C PHE A 114 4.03 15.04 3.51
N GLN A 115 4.72 16.18 3.29
CA GLN A 115 5.70 16.73 4.23
C GLN A 115 5.08 17.00 5.61
N LYS A 116 3.90 17.64 5.65
CA LYS A 116 3.16 17.89 6.88
C LYS A 116 2.84 16.59 7.64
N TYR A 117 2.43 15.54 6.90
CA TYR A 117 2.16 14.23 7.47
C TYR A 117 3.43 13.57 8.03
N GLN A 118 4.53 13.59 7.29
CA GLN A 118 5.81 13.01 7.69
C GLN A 118 6.38 13.68 8.95
N GLN A 119 6.42 15.01 8.97
CA GLN A 119 6.91 15.77 10.13
C GLN A 119 6.14 15.45 11.41
N ASN A 120 4.83 15.20 11.30
CA ASN A 120 3.96 14.95 12.45
C ASN A 120 4.02 13.49 12.95
N ARG A 121 4.13 12.52 12.04
CA ARG A 121 3.99 11.09 12.39
C ARG A 121 5.26 10.26 12.29
N HIS A 122 6.23 10.72 11.53
CA HIS A 122 7.43 9.96 11.18
C HIS A 122 8.70 10.82 11.21
N SER A 123 8.74 11.82 12.10
CA SER A 123 9.92 12.69 12.26
C SER A 123 11.16 11.83 12.51
N GLY A 124 12.24 12.08 11.75
CA GLY A 124 13.48 11.31 11.79
C GLY A 124 13.47 9.99 10.99
N GLY A 125 12.40 9.67 10.28
CA GLY A 125 12.38 8.60 9.29
C GLY A 125 12.94 9.06 7.94
N SER A 126 13.50 8.17 7.12
CA SER A 126 14.07 8.51 5.81
C SER A 126 13.09 9.24 4.89
N MET A 127 11.79 8.92 4.98
CA MET A 127 10.77 9.59 4.17
C MET A 127 10.47 11.03 4.64
N SER A 128 10.86 11.44 5.86
CA SER A 128 10.70 12.83 6.31
C SER A 128 11.73 13.79 5.69
N GLU A 129 12.77 13.25 5.09
CA GLU A 129 13.85 13.98 4.42
C GLU A 129 13.70 13.98 2.90
N MET A 130 12.68 13.31 2.37
CA MET A 130 12.38 13.28 0.93
C MET A 130 12.21 14.68 0.37
N ASP A 131 12.89 14.97 -0.73
CA ASP A 131 12.66 16.16 -1.54
C ASP A 131 11.48 15.96 -2.52
N GLU A 132 11.19 16.99 -3.33
CA GLU A 132 10.07 16.97 -4.26
C GLU A 132 10.30 15.98 -5.41
N ASP A 133 11.54 15.79 -5.86
CA ASP A 133 11.88 14.87 -6.95
C ASP A 133 11.73 13.40 -6.49
N GLU A 134 12.21 13.07 -5.30
CA GLU A 134 12.04 11.75 -4.68
C GLU A 134 10.56 11.44 -4.44
N PHE A 135 9.79 12.43 -3.94
CA PHE A 135 8.34 12.29 -3.78
C PHE A 135 7.65 12.06 -5.12
N THR A 136 8.02 12.84 -6.14
CA THR A 136 7.47 12.70 -7.50
C THR A 136 7.77 11.30 -8.05
N SER A 137 9.00 10.81 -7.88
CA SER A 137 9.37 9.44 -8.26
C SER A 137 8.50 8.40 -7.55
N MET A 138 8.30 8.52 -6.24
CA MET A 138 7.45 7.62 -5.44
C MET A 138 6.01 7.57 -5.96
N ILE A 139 5.46 8.70 -6.41
CA ILE A 139 4.08 8.80 -6.89
C ILE A 139 3.93 8.31 -8.33
N GLU A 140 4.84 8.73 -9.22
CA GLU A 140 4.66 8.59 -10.66
C GLU A 140 5.30 7.33 -11.23
N THR A 141 6.37 6.83 -10.58
CA THR A 141 7.08 5.66 -11.08
C THR A 141 6.31 4.39 -10.75
N SER A 142 5.68 3.81 -11.75
CA SER A 142 4.98 2.54 -11.64
C SER A 142 4.93 1.79 -12.96
N PRO A 143 5.29 0.49 -12.96
CA PRO A 143 5.19 -0.37 -14.16
C PRO A 143 3.80 -1.00 -14.32
N ILE A 144 2.85 -0.70 -13.44
CA ILE A 144 1.47 -1.19 -13.49
C ILE A 144 0.49 -0.03 -13.40
N GLN A 145 -0.78 -0.30 -13.61
CA GLN A 145 -1.82 0.71 -13.43
C GLN A 145 -1.84 1.17 -11.97
N THR A 146 -1.56 2.44 -11.77
CA THR A 146 -1.56 3.09 -10.46
C THR A 146 -2.37 4.39 -10.55
N SER A 147 -3.07 4.72 -9.49
CA SER A 147 -3.88 5.94 -9.39
C SER A 147 -3.75 6.55 -8.01
N LEU A 148 -4.09 7.82 -7.88
CA LEU A 148 -4.30 8.46 -6.60
C LEU A 148 -5.80 8.48 -6.28
N MET A 149 -6.14 8.04 -5.05
CA MET A 149 -7.45 8.30 -4.47
C MET A 149 -7.30 9.55 -3.59
N GLU A 150 -7.69 10.71 -4.12
CA GLU A 150 -7.67 12.00 -3.41
C GLU A 150 -8.93 12.18 -2.58
N PHE A 151 -8.77 12.62 -1.35
CA PHE A 151 -9.85 12.95 -0.44
C PHE A 151 -9.88 14.46 -0.20
N ARG A 152 -11.01 15.09 -0.50
CA ARG A 152 -11.19 16.53 -0.34
C ARG A 152 -12.41 16.84 0.53
N ASP A 153 -12.34 17.94 1.28
CA ASP A 153 -13.46 18.44 2.03
C ASP A 153 -14.45 19.23 1.14
N THR A 154 -15.51 19.75 1.74
CA THR A 154 -16.52 20.56 1.06
C THR A 154 -15.97 21.83 0.43
N ASN A 155 -14.86 22.36 0.95
CA ASN A 155 -14.15 23.55 0.42
C ASN A 155 -13.11 23.15 -0.64
N LYS A 156 -13.09 21.89 -1.10
CA LYS A 156 -12.11 21.34 -2.06
C LYS A 156 -10.68 21.25 -1.54
N LYS A 157 -10.42 21.51 -0.27
CA LYS A 157 -9.09 21.34 0.34
C LYS A 157 -8.70 19.87 0.33
N LEU A 158 -7.47 19.56 -0.06
CA LEU A 158 -6.92 18.20 -0.01
C LEU A 158 -6.69 17.78 1.44
N ILE A 159 -7.30 16.67 1.84
CA ILE A 159 -7.24 16.12 3.20
C ILE A 159 -6.43 14.85 3.26
N GLY A 160 -6.42 14.06 2.22
CA GLY A 160 -5.66 12.81 2.19
C GLY A 160 -5.51 12.24 0.80
N VAL A 161 -4.52 11.37 0.65
CA VAL A 161 -4.20 10.68 -0.60
C VAL A 161 -3.85 9.23 -0.30
N VAL A 162 -4.35 8.32 -1.13
CA VAL A 162 -3.89 6.93 -1.19
C VAL A 162 -3.29 6.68 -2.56
N LEU A 163 -2.02 6.26 -2.60
CA LEU A 163 -1.41 5.69 -3.79
C LEU A 163 -1.93 4.26 -3.93
N LEU A 164 -2.72 4.02 -4.97
CA LEU A 164 -3.48 2.79 -5.15
C LEU A 164 -3.04 2.08 -6.42
N ASP A 165 -2.46 0.90 -6.27
CA ASP A 165 -2.21 -0.01 -7.39
C ASP A 165 -3.51 -0.74 -7.72
N ILE A 166 -3.78 -0.83 -9.02
CA ILE A 166 -4.98 -1.46 -9.58
C ILE A 166 -4.50 -2.59 -10.49
N SER A 167 -4.66 -3.82 -10.03
CA SER A 167 -4.36 -5.00 -10.83
C SER A 167 -5.64 -5.57 -11.44
N ASP A 168 -5.54 -6.70 -12.15
CA ASP A 168 -6.69 -7.28 -12.84
C ASP A 168 -7.85 -7.63 -11.89
N ASN A 169 -7.54 -8.10 -10.67
CA ASN A 169 -8.53 -8.60 -9.72
C ASN A 169 -8.41 -8.02 -8.32
N ASP A 170 -7.36 -7.26 -8.03
CA ASP A 170 -7.02 -6.84 -6.67
C ASP A 170 -6.55 -5.38 -6.63
N LEU A 171 -6.61 -4.80 -5.45
CA LEU A 171 -6.12 -3.48 -5.13
C LEU A 171 -4.97 -3.55 -4.12
N SER A 172 -4.04 -2.61 -4.18
CA SER A 172 -3.02 -2.44 -3.14
C SER A 172 -2.89 -0.98 -2.73
N ALA A 173 -3.16 -0.69 -1.46
CA ALA A 173 -2.86 0.62 -0.87
C ALA A 173 -1.35 0.68 -0.58
N VAL A 174 -0.58 1.17 -1.56
CA VAL A 174 0.89 1.19 -1.52
C VAL A 174 1.37 2.15 -0.45
N TYR A 175 0.83 3.35 -0.47
CA TYR A 175 1.11 4.39 0.51
C TYR A 175 -0.10 5.28 0.75
N SER A 176 -0.15 5.93 1.93
CA SER A 176 -1.20 6.90 2.23
C SER A 176 -0.70 7.96 3.20
N PHE A 177 -1.12 9.19 2.97
CA PHE A 177 -0.85 10.32 3.84
C PHE A 177 -2.07 11.25 3.92
N PHE A 178 -2.20 11.99 5.01
CA PHE A 178 -3.37 12.83 5.26
C PHE A 178 -3.07 13.96 6.23
N ASP A 179 -3.94 14.94 6.33
CA ASP A 179 -3.81 16.07 7.27
C ASP A 179 -3.81 15.55 8.72
N PRO A 180 -2.64 15.61 9.41
CA PRO A 180 -2.51 15.05 10.75
C PRO A 180 -3.38 15.74 11.79
N THR A 181 -3.88 16.94 11.52
CA THR A 181 -4.79 17.66 12.43
C THR A 181 -6.13 16.94 12.59
N LEU A 182 -6.50 16.09 11.62
CA LEU A 182 -7.73 15.30 11.62
C LEU A 182 -7.51 13.84 12.07
N ASP A 183 -6.34 13.50 12.58
CA ASP A 183 -6.01 12.11 12.98
C ASP A 183 -7.00 11.54 14.00
N LYS A 184 -7.40 12.34 15.00
CA LYS A 184 -8.38 11.93 16.03
C LYS A 184 -9.74 11.52 15.46
N LEU A 185 -10.08 11.96 14.25
CA LEU A 185 -11.31 11.57 13.55
C LEU A 185 -11.18 10.21 12.85
N GLY A 186 -9.93 9.69 12.70
CA GLY A 186 -9.65 8.40 12.11
C GLY A 186 -9.59 8.44 10.59
N VAL A 187 -9.05 9.51 10.00
CA VAL A 187 -8.95 9.72 8.54
C VAL A 187 -8.30 8.55 7.83
N GLY A 188 -7.18 8.00 8.35
CA GLY A 188 -6.52 6.84 7.75
C GLY A 188 -7.45 5.61 7.65
N ASN A 189 -8.27 5.34 8.69
CA ASN A 189 -9.25 4.26 8.63
C ASN A 189 -10.39 4.57 7.64
N PHE A 190 -10.81 5.82 7.54
CA PHE A 190 -11.78 6.26 6.55
C PHE A 190 -11.29 6.00 5.13
N MET A 191 -10.07 6.43 4.82
CA MET A 191 -9.46 6.28 3.51
C MET A 191 -9.38 4.82 3.08
N ILE A 192 -8.91 3.93 3.96
CA ILE A 192 -8.88 2.48 3.69
C ILE A 192 -10.30 1.93 3.49
N THR A 193 -11.29 2.38 4.30
CA THR A 193 -12.68 1.98 4.11
C THR A 193 -13.19 2.38 2.73
N GLN A 194 -12.86 3.58 2.24
CA GLN A 194 -13.24 4.02 0.90
C GLN A 194 -12.55 3.18 -0.19
N CYS A 195 -11.28 2.77 0.00
CA CYS A 195 -10.62 1.83 -0.92
C CYS A 195 -11.37 0.50 -0.99
N VAL A 196 -11.85 -0.03 0.15
CA VAL A 196 -12.65 -1.27 0.16
C VAL A 196 -13.98 -1.07 -0.57
N LEU A 197 -14.68 0.04 -0.31
CA LEU A 197 -15.97 0.34 -0.98
C LEU A 197 -15.79 0.54 -2.49
N PHE A 198 -14.74 1.25 -2.91
CA PHE A 198 -14.36 1.35 -4.31
C PHE A 198 -14.11 -0.05 -4.93
N GLY A 199 -13.42 -0.90 -4.19
CA GLY A 199 -13.18 -2.28 -4.61
C GLY A 199 -14.47 -3.09 -4.74
N GLN A 200 -15.44 -2.93 -3.83
CA GLN A 200 -16.75 -3.59 -3.93
C GLN A 200 -17.54 -3.12 -5.17
N GLN A 201 -17.53 -1.82 -5.43
CA GLN A 201 -18.23 -1.23 -6.59
C GLN A 201 -17.65 -1.69 -7.94
N ASN A 202 -16.35 -2.05 -7.96
CA ASN A 202 -15.64 -2.45 -9.17
C ASN A 202 -15.31 -3.96 -9.20
N ASN A 203 -15.86 -4.77 -8.29
CA ASN A 203 -15.72 -6.23 -8.23
C ASN A 203 -14.30 -6.73 -8.01
N TYR A 204 -13.44 -5.99 -7.32
CA TYR A 204 -12.13 -6.47 -6.88
C TYR A 204 -12.27 -7.47 -5.71
N ASN A 205 -11.32 -8.42 -5.64
CA ASN A 205 -11.37 -9.48 -4.62
C ASN A 205 -10.71 -9.06 -3.31
N TYR A 206 -9.50 -8.49 -3.36
CA TYR A 206 -8.70 -8.17 -2.19
C TYR A 206 -8.14 -6.74 -2.24
N LEU A 207 -7.98 -6.16 -1.04
CA LEU A 207 -7.20 -4.94 -0.82
C LEU A 207 -5.98 -5.27 0.03
N TYR A 208 -4.79 -5.21 -0.56
CA TYR A 208 -3.53 -5.38 0.16
C TYR A 208 -3.17 -4.12 0.94
N LEU A 209 -2.80 -4.28 2.23
CA LEU A 209 -2.44 -3.17 3.13
C LEU A 209 -0.96 -3.22 3.58
N GLY A 210 -0.11 -3.92 2.84
CA GLY A 210 1.31 -4.10 3.17
C GLY A 210 1.51 -5.04 4.36
N TYR A 211 2.62 -4.85 5.11
CA TYR A 211 2.97 -5.76 6.21
C TYR A 211 2.21 -5.44 7.49
N TYR A 212 1.91 -6.50 8.24
CA TYR A 212 1.41 -6.47 9.60
C TYR A 212 2.44 -7.13 10.51
N VAL A 213 2.89 -6.40 11.53
CA VAL A 213 3.78 -6.88 12.59
C VAL A 213 3.00 -6.81 13.89
N LYS A 214 2.76 -7.95 14.53
CA LYS A 214 1.87 -8.07 15.70
C LYS A 214 2.32 -7.18 16.85
N GLU A 215 3.61 -7.07 17.06
CA GLU A 215 4.26 -6.32 18.13
C GLU A 215 4.18 -4.79 17.95
N ILE A 216 3.80 -4.32 16.76
CA ILE A 216 3.77 -2.90 16.41
C ILE A 216 2.35 -2.34 16.54
N THR A 217 2.14 -1.55 17.58
CA THR A 217 0.83 -0.95 17.91
C THR A 217 0.27 -0.09 16.76
N SER A 218 1.13 0.67 16.07
CA SER A 218 0.71 1.51 14.92
C SER A 218 0.18 0.69 13.74
N MET A 219 0.39 -0.62 13.68
CA MET A 219 -0.15 -1.51 12.65
C MET A 219 -1.44 -2.23 13.08
N SER A 220 -1.84 -2.11 14.35
CA SER A 220 -3.00 -2.82 14.92
C SER A 220 -4.33 -2.43 14.26
N TYR A 221 -4.40 -1.25 13.65
CA TYR A 221 -5.60 -0.76 12.97
C TYR A 221 -6.06 -1.70 11.83
N LYS A 222 -5.13 -2.43 11.19
CA LYS A 222 -5.44 -3.35 10.09
C LYS A 222 -6.47 -4.41 10.48
N LYS A 223 -6.43 -4.90 11.73
CA LYS A 223 -7.41 -5.86 12.27
C LYS A 223 -8.85 -5.36 12.33
N ARG A 224 -9.08 -4.06 12.12
CA ARG A 224 -10.44 -3.49 12.07
C ARG A 224 -11.15 -3.79 10.75
N PHE A 225 -10.39 -4.13 9.71
CA PHE A 225 -10.88 -4.44 8.37
C PHE A 225 -11.06 -5.95 8.23
N LYS A 226 -12.31 -6.42 8.36
CA LYS A 226 -12.64 -7.84 8.36
C LYS A 226 -13.63 -8.19 7.23
N PRO A 227 -13.50 -9.38 6.62
CA PRO A 227 -12.48 -10.41 6.88
C PRO A 227 -11.10 -9.93 6.46
N GLY A 228 -10.12 -10.13 7.36
CA GLY A 228 -8.72 -9.84 7.12
C GLY A 228 -7.91 -11.12 7.08
N GLN A 229 -6.91 -11.17 6.21
CA GLN A 229 -6.03 -12.33 6.03
C GLN A 229 -4.57 -11.90 6.17
N ILE A 230 -3.75 -12.79 6.72
CA ILE A 230 -2.29 -12.68 6.69
C ILE A 230 -1.70 -13.85 5.92
N LEU A 231 -0.55 -13.61 5.27
CA LEU A 231 0.22 -14.67 4.63
C LEU A 231 1.10 -15.35 5.69
N GLU A 232 0.84 -16.61 5.95
CA GLU A 232 1.57 -17.43 6.92
C GLU A 232 1.85 -18.79 6.30
N ASN A 233 3.13 -19.21 6.32
CA ASN A 233 3.58 -20.48 5.73
C ASN A 233 3.12 -20.71 4.28
N ASN A 234 3.13 -19.65 3.48
CA ASN A 234 2.67 -19.57 2.08
C ASN A 234 1.14 -19.69 1.90
N ASP A 235 0.35 -19.72 2.97
CA ASP A 235 -1.11 -19.72 2.92
C ASP A 235 -1.71 -18.43 3.47
N TRP A 236 -2.81 -17.98 2.86
CA TRP A 236 -3.58 -16.85 3.36
C TRP A 236 -4.58 -17.31 4.41
N VAL A 237 -4.33 -16.96 5.66
CA VAL A 237 -5.14 -17.36 6.82
C VAL A 237 -5.92 -16.18 7.40
N ASN A 238 -7.15 -16.43 7.82
CA ASN A 238 -8.02 -15.42 8.45
C ASN A 238 -7.51 -15.04 9.86
N ILE A 239 -7.66 -13.76 10.25
CA ILE A 239 -7.28 -13.26 11.59
C ILE A 239 -8.39 -12.41 12.23
#